data_944ed0030f5f2f9915cffb36df991aea
#
_entry.id   944ed0030f5f2f9915cffb36df991aea
#
_cell.length_a   1.000
_cell.length_b   1.000
_cell.length_c   1.000
_cell.angle_alpha   90.00
_cell.angle_beta   90.00
_cell.angle_gamma   90.00
#
_symmetry.space_group_name_H-M   'P 1'
#
loop_
_entity.id
_entity.type
_entity.pdbx_description
1 polymer ?
#
loop_
_entity_poly.entity_id
_entity_poly.type
_entity_poly.pdbx_seq_one_letter_code
_entity_poly.pdbx_strand_id
1 'polypeptide(L)'
;IENSLCDINNQYNNGTQTEMHEAKSKILSKWDAALNEIYGVLKKQLSADEMSSLKVEQRNWIKQRDQKAKDESSVFTGGTMEATIYVSTQAQLTKERCYELVQKYMK
;
A
#
# COMPACT_ATOMS: atom_id res chain seq x y z
N ILE A 1 -1.40 3.81 13.24
CA ILE A 1 -1.51 2.82 12.15
C ILE A 1 -1.12 1.43 12.63
N GLU A 2 0.03 1.30 13.30
CA GLU A 2 0.48 -0.02 13.76
C GLU A 2 -0.48 -0.66 14.76
N ASN A 3 -1.03 0.11 15.68
CA ASN A 3 -2.03 -0.40 16.63
C ASN A 3 -3.28 -0.89 15.92
N SER A 4 -3.74 -0.15 14.89
CA SER A 4 -4.88 -0.56 14.08
C SER A 4 -4.57 -1.85 13.30
N LEU A 5 -3.33 -2.02 12.86
CA LEU A 5 -2.92 -3.25 12.17
C LEU A 5 -2.95 -4.47 13.09
N CYS A 6 -2.61 -4.30 14.37
CA CYS A 6 -2.69 -5.38 15.33
C CYS A 6 -4.13 -5.89 15.49
N ASP A 7 -5.10 -4.98 15.61
CA ASP A 7 -6.51 -5.34 15.72
C ASP A 7 -7.00 -6.05 14.45
N ILE A 8 -6.60 -5.55 13.28
CA ILE A 8 -6.96 -6.15 12.01
C ILE A 8 -6.34 -7.54 11.86
N ASN A 9 -5.10 -7.71 12.29
CA ASN A 9 -4.42 -9.00 12.24
C ASN A 9 -5.10 -10.04 13.13
N ASN A 10 -5.61 -9.64 14.29
CA ASN A 10 -6.38 -10.54 15.16
C ASN A 10 -7.64 -11.02 14.44
N GLN A 11 -8.35 -10.12 13.79
CA GLN A 11 -9.52 -10.46 12.99
C GLN A 11 -9.13 -11.42 11.84
N TYR A 12 -8.04 -11.14 11.16
CA TYR A 12 -7.52 -11.97 10.08
C TYR A 12 -7.22 -13.39 10.55
N ASN A 13 -6.57 -13.54 11.69
CA ASN A 13 -6.16 -14.84 12.20
C ASN A 13 -7.34 -15.73 12.60
N ASN A 14 -8.48 -15.13 12.93
CA ASN A 14 -9.67 -15.84 13.39
C ASN A 14 -10.79 -15.89 12.36
N GLY A 15 -10.55 -15.34 11.15
CA GLY A 15 -11.59 -15.11 10.17
C GLY A 15 -11.69 -16.14 9.06
N THR A 16 -12.75 -16.01 8.28
CA THR A 16 -12.98 -16.74 7.03
C THR A 16 -12.17 -16.09 5.90
N GLN A 17 -12.20 -16.68 4.69
CA GLN A 17 -11.59 -16.08 3.51
C GLN A 17 -12.08 -14.64 3.25
N THR A 18 -13.39 -14.42 3.38
CA THR A 18 -13.98 -13.09 3.21
C THR A 18 -13.41 -12.11 4.25
N GLU A 19 -13.34 -12.54 5.51
CA GLU A 19 -12.81 -11.72 6.58
C GLU A 19 -11.31 -11.42 6.38
N MET A 20 -10.55 -12.39 5.88
CA MET A 20 -9.13 -12.20 5.54
C MET A 20 -8.98 -11.13 4.47
N HIS A 21 -9.77 -11.19 3.41
CA HIS A 21 -9.74 -10.21 2.34
C HIS A 21 -10.11 -8.82 2.85
N GLU A 22 -11.15 -8.71 3.67
CA GLU A 22 -11.56 -7.44 4.27
C GLU A 22 -10.48 -6.85 5.17
N ALA A 23 -9.83 -7.68 5.99
CA ALA A 23 -8.76 -7.23 6.86
C ALA A 23 -7.59 -6.67 6.05
N LYS A 24 -7.20 -7.36 4.99
CA LYS A 24 -6.10 -6.90 4.10
C LYS A 24 -6.49 -5.62 3.36
N SER A 25 -7.74 -5.51 2.92
CA SER A 25 -8.25 -4.29 2.27
C SER A 25 -8.20 -3.09 3.22
N LYS A 26 -8.54 -3.29 4.47
CA LYS A 26 -8.45 -2.22 5.49
C LYS A 26 -7.01 -1.78 5.73
N ILE A 27 -6.08 -2.73 5.75
CA ILE A 27 -4.65 -2.43 5.88
C ILE A 27 -4.19 -1.59 4.70
N LEU A 28 -4.56 -1.97 3.48
CA LEU A 28 -4.23 -1.20 2.28
C LEU A 28 -4.80 0.22 2.36
N SER A 29 -6.07 0.36 2.75
CA SER A 29 -6.71 1.67 2.88
C SER A 29 -5.99 2.57 3.87
N LYS A 30 -5.52 2.02 4.98
CA LYS A 30 -4.78 2.79 5.99
C LYS A 30 -3.44 3.27 5.44
N TRP A 31 -2.73 2.42 4.72
CA TRP A 31 -1.45 2.81 4.13
C TRP A 31 -1.63 3.77 2.96
N ASP A 32 -2.70 3.62 2.16
CA ASP A 32 -3.03 4.59 1.11
C ASP A 32 -3.34 5.97 1.69
N ALA A 33 -4.08 6.02 2.80
CA ALA A 33 -4.37 7.28 3.48
C ALA A 33 -3.08 7.92 4.00
N ALA A 34 -2.18 7.12 4.59
CA ALA A 34 -0.89 7.60 5.05
C ALA A 34 -0.04 8.12 3.89
N LEU A 35 -0.04 7.42 2.77
CA LEU A 35 0.70 7.83 1.57
C LEU A 35 0.20 9.18 1.05
N ASN A 36 -1.13 9.35 0.99
CA ASN A 36 -1.72 10.61 0.55
C ASN A 36 -1.40 11.77 1.49
N GLU A 37 -1.36 11.50 2.79
CA GLU A 37 -0.98 12.50 3.80
C GLU A 37 0.48 12.91 3.63
N ILE A 38 1.37 11.95 3.47
CA ILE A 38 2.80 12.20 3.22
C ILE A 38 2.97 13.02 1.95
N TYR A 39 2.28 12.63 0.88
CA TYR A 39 2.33 13.34 -0.39
C TYR A 39 1.85 14.79 -0.25
N GLY A 40 0.79 15.02 0.52
CA GLY A 40 0.28 16.36 0.81
C GLY A 40 1.29 17.24 1.54
N VAL A 41 2.01 16.67 2.50
CA VAL A 41 3.08 17.37 3.22
C VAL A 41 4.23 17.72 2.26
N LEU A 42 4.64 16.76 1.44
CA LEU A 42 5.72 16.98 0.48
C LEU A 42 5.35 18.05 -0.54
N LYS A 43 4.11 18.12 -0.95
CA LYS A 43 3.61 19.14 -1.87
C LYS A 43 3.83 20.55 -1.31
N LYS A 44 3.77 20.72 0.00
CA LYS A 44 4.01 22.01 0.66
C LYS A 44 5.49 22.30 0.85
N GLN A 45 6.34 21.28 0.94
CA GLN A 45 7.75 21.40 1.26
C GLN A 45 8.67 21.43 0.04
N LEU A 46 8.31 20.73 -1.01
CA LEU A 46 9.15 20.59 -2.20
C LEU A 46 8.90 21.72 -3.20
N SER A 47 9.92 22.04 -3.98
CA SER A 47 9.79 22.99 -5.09
C SER A 47 8.87 22.42 -6.17
N ALA A 48 8.40 23.29 -7.09
CA ALA A 48 7.56 22.87 -8.20
C ALA A 48 8.26 21.80 -9.07
N ASP A 49 9.54 21.96 -9.32
CA ASP A 49 10.32 21.02 -10.14
C ASP A 49 10.44 19.67 -9.43
N GLU A 50 10.72 19.68 -8.13
CA GLU A 50 10.82 18.47 -7.33
C GLU A 50 9.47 17.73 -7.29
N MET A 51 8.37 18.46 -7.14
CA MET A 51 7.04 17.86 -7.14
C MET A 51 6.66 17.28 -8.49
N SER A 52 7.06 17.94 -9.59
CA SER A 52 6.83 17.41 -10.94
C SER A 52 7.54 16.08 -11.12
N SER A 53 8.78 15.99 -10.68
CA SER A 53 9.57 14.75 -10.72
C SER A 53 8.95 13.67 -9.86
N LEU A 54 8.50 14.04 -8.65
CA LEU A 54 7.86 13.10 -7.73
C LEU A 54 6.55 12.57 -8.31
N LYS A 55 5.76 13.40 -8.99
CA LYS A 55 4.52 12.96 -9.63
C LYS A 55 4.78 11.86 -10.66
N VAL A 56 5.79 12.04 -11.50
CA VAL A 56 6.17 11.04 -12.51
C VAL A 56 6.62 9.75 -11.82
N GLU A 57 7.50 9.89 -10.84
CA GLU A 57 8.00 8.77 -10.06
C GLU A 57 6.87 8.00 -9.39
N GLN A 58 5.91 8.72 -8.82
CA GLN A 58 4.78 8.13 -8.13
C GLN A 58 3.84 7.38 -9.09
N ARG A 59 3.59 7.91 -10.27
CA ARG A 59 2.80 7.23 -11.29
C ARG A 59 3.46 5.92 -11.72
N ASN A 60 4.77 5.96 -11.92
CA ASN A 60 5.53 4.76 -12.27
C ASN A 60 5.50 3.74 -11.13
N TRP A 61 5.63 4.21 -9.90
CA TRP A 61 5.57 3.34 -8.73
C TRP A 61 4.21 2.64 -8.62
N ILE A 62 3.11 3.35 -8.86
CA ILE A 62 1.77 2.75 -8.82
C ILE A 62 1.66 1.61 -9.84
N LYS A 63 2.17 1.82 -11.05
CA LYS A 63 2.16 0.80 -12.09
C LYS A 63 2.98 -0.42 -11.67
N GLN A 64 4.15 -0.20 -11.09
CA GLN A 64 5.03 -1.27 -10.62
C GLN A 64 4.38 -2.03 -9.45
N ARG A 65 3.76 -1.33 -8.51
CA ARG A 65 3.05 -1.93 -7.39
C ARG A 65 1.96 -2.88 -7.88
N ASP A 66 1.11 -2.37 -8.78
CA ASP A 66 -0.03 -3.13 -9.26
C ASP A 66 0.41 -4.32 -10.12
N GLN A 67 1.46 -4.14 -10.91
CA GLN A 67 2.02 -5.23 -11.71
C GLN A 67 2.61 -6.33 -10.83
N LYS A 68 3.35 -5.95 -9.80
CA LYS A 68 3.93 -6.92 -8.86
C LYS A 68 2.84 -7.65 -8.09
N ALA A 69 1.79 -6.95 -7.67
CA ALA A 69 0.65 -7.57 -7.00
C ALA A 69 -0.04 -8.58 -7.92
N LYS A 70 -0.18 -8.25 -9.19
CA LYS A 70 -0.75 -9.16 -10.19
C LYS A 70 0.12 -10.40 -10.37
N ASP A 71 1.43 -10.19 -10.49
CA ASP A 71 2.38 -11.29 -10.68
C ASP A 71 2.35 -12.27 -9.51
N GLU A 72 2.36 -11.75 -8.29
CA GLU A 72 2.34 -12.61 -7.10
C GLU A 72 1.01 -13.33 -6.93
N SER A 73 -0.11 -12.66 -7.21
CA SER A 73 -1.42 -13.27 -7.08
C SER A 73 -1.71 -14.27 -8.20
N SER A 74 -1.01 -14.18 -9.32
CA SER A 74 -1.23 -15.07 -10.47
C SER A 74 -0.98 -16.54 -10.14
N VAL A 75 -0.15 -16.84 -9.16
CA VAL A 75 0.10 -18.20 -8.68
C VAL A 75 -1.19 -18.82 -8.12
N PHE A 76 -2.13 -17.99 -7.66
CA PHE A 76 -3.39 -18.39 -7.05
C PHE A 76 -4.58 -18.19 -8.00
N THR A 77 -4.32 -18.03 -9.30
CA THR A 77 -5.36 -17.76 -10.31
C THR A 77 -6.47 -18.80 -10.24
N GLY A 78 -7.71 -18.32 -10.17
CA GLY A 78 -8.89 -19.15 -10.06
C GLY A 78 -9.21 -19.62 -8.65
N GLY A 79 -8.32 -19.35 -7.69
CA GLY A 79 -8.54 -19.71 -6.30
C GLY A 79 -9.14 -18.55 -5.49
N THR A 80 -9.65 -18.85 -4.30
CA THR A 80 -10.23 -17.86 -3.41
C THR A 80 -9.20 -16.92 -2.81
N MET A 81 -7.92 -17.30 -2.83
CA MET A 81 -6.84 -16.49 -2.26
C MET A 81 -6.31 -15.41 -3.22
N GLU A 82 -6.64 -15.48 -4.51
CA GLU A 82 -6.08 -14.55 -5.51
C GLU A 82 -6.28 -13.09 -5.11
N ALA A 83 -7.52 -12.70 -4.83
CA ALA A 83 -7.84 -11.31 -4.47
C ALA A 83 -7.16 -10.90 -3.17
N THR A 84 -7.08 -11.78 -2.19
CA THR A 84 -6.44 -11.51 -0.91
C THR A 84 -4.94 -11.29 -1.07
N ILE A 85 -4.27 -12.12 -1.87
CA ILE A 85 -2.83 -11.98 -2.14
C ILE A 85 -2.55 -10.69 -2.90
N TYR A 86 -3.39 -10.34 -3.87
CA TYR A 86 -3.26 -9.09 -4.63
C TYR A 86 -3.27 -7.87 -3.69
N VAL A 87 -4.30 -7.78 -2.85
CA VAL A 87 -4.45 -6.66 -1.91
C VAL A 87 -3.33 -6.66 -0.87
N SER A 88 -2.95 -7.83 -0.36
CA SER A 88 -1.86 -7.97 0.61
C SER A 88 -0.53 -7.44 0.04
N THR A 89 -0.23 -7.77 -1.21
CA THR A 89 0.98 -7.29 -1.88
C THR A 89 0.93 -5.77 -2.06
N GLN A 90 -0.21 -5.23 -2.49
CA GLN A 90 -0.38 -3.79 -2.61
C GLN A 90 -0.16 -3.09 -1.27
N ALA A 91 -0.71 -3.64 -0.19
CA ALA A 91 -0.58 -3.06 1.15
C ALA A 91 0.88 -3.04 1.60
N GLN A 92 1.60 -4.13 1.39
CA GLN A 92 3.01 -4.23 1.78
C GLN A 92 3.86 -3.21 1.01
N LEU A 93 3.67 -3.12 -0.30
CA LEU A 93 4.43 -2.18 -1.13
C LEU A 93 4.09 -0.72 -0.80
N THR A 94 2.84 -0.43 -0.49
CA THR A 94 2.42 0.92 -0.10
C THR A 94 3.06 1.31 1.24
N LYS A 95 3.10 0.39 2.19
CA LYS A 95 3.80 0.61 3.47
C LYS A 95 5.27 0.95 3.23
N GLU A 96 5.95 0.16 2.40
CA GLU A 96 7.37 0.39 2.08
C GLU A 96 7.57 1.74 1.40
N ARG A 97 6.66 2.13 0.52
CA ARG A 97 6.74 3.43 -0.16
C ARG A 97 6.58 4.59 0.82
N CYS A 98 5.68 4.46 1.81
CA CYS A 98 5.53 5.49 2.84
C CYS A 98 6.85 5.73 3.58
N TYR A 99 7.51 4.68 4.01
CA TYR A 99 8.79 4.79 4.70
C TYR A 99 9.88 5.35 3.78
N GLU A 100 9.91 4.92 2.53
CA GLU A 100 10.87 5.42 1.53
C GLU A 100 10.74 6.92 1.34
N LEU A 101 9.51 7.43 1.17
CA LEU A 101 9.28 8.86 0.99
C LEU A 101 9.67 9.67 2.22
N VAL A 102 9.36 9.17 3.41
CA VAL A 102 9.75 9.85 4.66
C VAL A 102 11.27 9.91 4.78
N GLN A 103 11.95 8.82 4.51
CA GLN A 103 13.42 8.77 4.60
C GLN A 103 14.07 9.66 3.54
N LYS A 104 13.53 9.70 2.35
CA LYS A 104 14.12 10.44 1.22
C LYS A 104 13.89 11.94 1.31
N TYR A 105 12.69 12.37 1.72
CA TYR A 105 12.28 13.76 1.62
C TYR A 105 12.01 14.45 2.97
N MET A 106 11.74 13.71 4.02
CA MET A 106 11.34 14.25 5.32
C MET A 106 12.40 14.07 6.40
N LYS A 107 13.64 14.21 6.05
CA LYS A 107 14.75 14.07 7.00
C LYS A 107 14.76 15.15 8.08
#